data_2ac044c251a5b4fcfcf1c5d5bc702dca
#
_entry.id   2ac044c251a5b4fcfcf1c5d5bc702dca
#
_cell.length_a   1.000
_cell.length_b   1.000
_cell.length_c   1.000
_cell.angle_alpha   90.00
_cell.angle_beta   90.00
_cell.angle_gamma   90.00
#
_symmetry.space_group_name_H-M   'P 1'
#
loop_
_entity.id
_entity.type
_entity.pdbx_description
1 polymer ?
#
loop_
_entity_poly.entity_id
_entity_poly.type
_entity_poly.pdbx_seq_one_letter_code
_entity_poly.pdbx_strand_id
1 'polypeptide(L)'
;MVSIHNEDCIFGMEKLDPRSVDCIVTSPPYNLGVDYSAYDDYIPRGSYLEWMRNVAQGMERVLSDDGSLFLNLGSKPTDPWVAYDVLNVFRPMFKLQNQFVWVKSISVDGAGSWGHYKPLNSKRFVNDCWEFIFHLTKTGSVPLDRLALGVPYADKTNVQRWDGVKADVRCRGNVWFIPYETISNRAKDRPHPATFPEGLVKNCLRVHGTDRIRLAMDPFLGLGSSAKAAEGLGIDFVGFEIDPNYCSEAKERLNV
;
A
#
# COMPACT_ATOMS: atom_id res chain seq x y z
N MET A 1 2.63 17.02 10.73
CA MET A 1 1.59 16.72 11.79
C MET A 1 0.94 15.38 11.45
N VAL A 2 0.72 14.51 12.46
CA VAL A 2 -0.01 13.23 12.27
C VAL A 2 -1.35 13.33 12.98
N SER A 3 -2.44 13.03 12.27
CA SER A 3 -3.80 13.03 12.79
C SER A 3 -4.45 11.65 12.58
N ILE A 4 -4.94 11.05 13.67
CA ILE A 4 -5.54 9.71 13.66
C ILE A 4 -6.95 9.80 14.26
N HIS A 5 -7.93 9.31 13.50
CA HIS A 5 -9.34 9.37 13.85
C HIS A 5 -9.93 7.98 14.01
N ASN A 6 -10.61 7.73 15.14
CA ASN A 6 -11.37 6.50 15.33
C ASN A 6 -12.77 6.68 14.74
N GLU A 7 -12.91 6.38 13.47
CA GLU A 7 -14.18 6.49 12.75
C GLU A 7 -14.15 5.71 11.43
N ASP A 8 -15.33 5.49 10.85
CA ASP A 8 -15.45 4.94 9.51
C ASP A 8 -14.79 5.84 8.47
N CYS A 9 -14.03 5.27 7.56
CA CYS A 9 -13.23 5.99 6.57
C CYS A 9 -14.07 6.83 5.61
N ILE A 10 -15.30 6.42 5.27
CA ILE A 10 -16.19 7.17 4.38
C ILE A 10 -16.58 8.47 5.05
N PHE A 11 -17.08 8.41 6.30
CA PHE A 11 -17.42 9.60 7.09
C PHE A 11 -16.21 10.47 7.40
N GLY A 12 -15.06 9.85 7.67
CA GLY A 12 -13.81 10.57 7.89
C GLY A 12 -13.37 11.35 6.66
N MET A 13 -13.38 10.71 5.50
CA MET A 13 -13.05 11.37 4.24
C MET A 13 -14.03 12.51 3.90
N GLU A 14 -15.33 12.40 4.22
CA GLU A 14 -16.31 13.46 3.98
C GLU A 14 -15.96 14.79 4.66
N LYS A 15 -15.26 14.74 5.79
CA LYS A 15 -14.84 15.94 6.56
C LYS A 15 -13.60 16.63 5.97
N LEU A 16 -12.86 15.97 5.10
CA LEU A 16 -11.70 16.56 4.44
C LEU A 16 -12.15 17.43 3.26
N ASP A 17 -11.38 18.50 3.01
CA ASP A 17 -11.60 19.32 1.83
C ASP A 17 -11.36 18.51 0.55
N PRO A 18 -12.15 18.73 -0.52
CA PRO A 18 -11.88 18.14 -1.82
C PRO A 18 -10.47 18.52 -2.31
N ARG A 19 -9.75 17.54 -2.89
CA ARG A 19 -8.40 17.72 -3.45
C ARG A 19 -7.33 18.16 -2.43
N SER A 20 -7.54 17.86 -1.15
CA SER A 20 -6.61 18.22 -0.08
C SER A 20 -5.50 17.21 0.17
N VAL A 21 -5.62 15.98 -0.34
CA VAL A 21 -4.68 14.89 -0.14
C VAL A 21 -3.81 14.69 -1.38
N ASP A 22 -2.50 14.67 -1.21
CA ASP A 22 -1.56 14.53 -2.34
C ASP A 22 -1.16 13.06 -2.58
N CYS A 23 -1.16 12.23 -1.54
CA CYS A 23 -0.82 10.81 -1.69
C CYS A 23 -1.64 9.93 -0.74
N ILE A 24 -2.26 8.90 -1.29
CA ILE A 24 -2.95 7.85 -0.53
C ILE A 24 -2.16 6.56 -0.69
N VAL A 25 -1.80 5.93 0.44
CA VAL A 25 -1.18 4.59 0.45
C VAL A 25 -2.00 3.72 1.38
N THR A 26 -2.64 2.69 0.86
CA THR A 26 -3.64 1.95 1.63
C THR A 26 -3.76 0.48 1.23
N SER A 27 -4.24 -0.32 2.17
CA SER A 27 -4.56 -1.74 2.01
C SER A 27 -5.91 -2.00 2.69
N PRO A 28 -7.03 -1.94 1.95
CA PRO A 28 -8.35 -2.24 2.51
C PRO A 28 -8.44 -3.70 2.95
N PRO A 29 -9.43 -4.08 3.75
CA PRO A 29 -9.80 -5.50 3.93
C PRO A 29 -10.12 -6.14 2.57
N TYR A 30 -9.65 -7.39 2.33
CA TYR A 30 -9.76 -8.01 1.01
C TYR A 30 -10.97 -8.93 0.85
N ASN A 31 -11.84 -9.03 1.87
CA ASN A 31 -12.95 -9.97 1.92
C ASN A 31 -12.50 -11.44 1.75
N LEU A 32 -11.41 -11.80 2.41
CA LEU A 32 -10.80 -13.13 2.36
C LEU A 32 -11.03 -13.96 3.64
N GLY A 33 -11.86 -13.45 4.56
CA GLY A 33 -12.20 -14.08 5.83
C GLY A 33 -11.08 -13.94 6.86
N VAL A 34 -10.43 -12.78 6.91
CA VAL A 34 -9.51 -12.41 7.98
C VAL A 34 -10.34 -12.03 9.21
N ASP A 35 -9.96 -12.55 10.37
CA ASP A 35 -10.65 -12.30 11.63
C ASP A 35 -10.24 -10.92 12.18
N TYR A 36 -11.03 -9.90 11.83
CA TYR A 36 -10.92 -8.55 12.39
C TYR A 36 -11.93 -8.39 13.53
N SER A 37 -11.60 -7.55 14.52
CA SER A 37 -12.46 -7.34 15.70
C SER A 37 -13.70 -6.48 15.40
N ALA A 38 -13.59 -5.49 14.51
CA ALA A 38 -14.66 -4.52 14.24
C ALA A 38 -15.21 -4.57 12.79
N TYR A 39 -14.76 -5.51 11.97
CA TYR A 39 -15.19 -5.65 10.58
C TYR A 39 -15.36 -7.12 10.18
N ASP A 40 -16.47 -7.45 9.53
CA ASP A 40 -16.70 -8.78 8.95
C ASP A 40 -16.07 -8.86 7.55
N ASP A 41 -14.91 -9.51 7.45
CA ASP A 41 -14.17 -9.72 6.19
C ASP A 41 -14.71 -10.90 5.36
N TYR A 42 -15.96 -11.30 5.59
CA TYR A 42 -16.63 -12.38 4.85
C TYR A 42 -18.07 -12.04 4.49
N ILE A 43 -18.25 -10.88 3.88
CA ILE A 43 -19.56 -10.44 3.36
C ILE A 43 -19.75 -10.87 1.90
N PRO A 44 -21.00 -10.92 1.38
CA PRO A 44 -21.25 -11.21 -0.02
C PRO A 44 -20.45 -10.31 -0.96
N ARG A 45 -19.83 -10.90 -1.99
CA ARG A 45 -18.93 -10.18 -2.93
C ARG A 45 -19.57 -8.92 -3.50
N GLY A 46 -20.85 -8.95 -3.88
CA GLY A 46 -21.54 -7.78 -4.41
C GLY A 46 -21.60 -6.62 -3.42
N SER A 47 -21.95 -6.89 -2.16
CA SER A 47 -21.99 -5.89 -1.08
C SER A 47 -20.61 -5.34 -0.77
N TYR A 48 -19.57 -6.20 -0.77
CA TYR A 48 -18.19 -5.78 -0.60
C TYR A 48 -17.74 -4.82 -1.72
N LEU A 49 -18.02 -5.15 -2.98
CA LEU A 49 -17.63 -4.30 -4.11
C LEU A 49 -18.42 -2.99 -4.16
N GLU A 50 -19.67 -2.97 -3.68
CA GLU A 50 -20.45 -1.75 -3.54
C GLU A 50 -19.87 -0.84 -2.45
N TRP A 51 -19.54 -1.39 -1.30
CA TRP A 51 -18.84 -0.64 -0.25
C TRP A 51 -17.49 -0.10 -0.75
N MET A 52 -16.68 -0.90 -1.45
CA MET A 52 -15.43 -0.45 -2.05
C MET A 52 -15.63 0.68 -3.08
N ARG A 53 -16.79 0.71 -3.76
CA ARG A 53 -17.12 1.83 -4.66
C ARG A 53 -17.32 3.13 -3.90
N ASN A 54 -18.01 3.09 -2.77
CA ASN A 54 -18.21 4.28 -1.92
C ASN A 54 -16.87 4.78 -1.36
N VAL A 55 -16.00 3.87 -0.93
CA VAL A 55 -14.64 4.18 -0.51
C VAL A 55 -13.84 4.81 -1.65
N ALA A 56 -13.89 4.26 -2.85
CA ALA A 56 -13.19 4.78 -4.03
C ALA A 56 -13.66 6.19 -4.41
N GLN A 57 -14.97 6.47 -4.29
CA GLN A 57 -15.54 7.81 -4.50
C GLN A 57 -15.04 8.82 -3.46
N GLY A 58 -14.95 8.41 -2.19
CA GLY A 58 -14.36 9.21 -1.13
C GLY A 58 -12.90 9.55 -1.42
N MET A 59 -12.10 8.56 -1.79
CA MET A 59 -10.70 8.74 -2.17
C MET A 59 -10.55 9.67 -3.41
N GLU A 60 -11.38 9.48 -4.43
CA GLU A 60 -11.36 10.33 -5.64
C GLU A 60 -11.67 11.78 -5.30
N ARG A 61 -12.64 12.04 -4.44
CA ARG A 61 -13.01 13.38 -4.02
C ARG A 61 -11.88 14.11 -3.30
N VAL A 62 -11.21 13.44 -2.36
CA VAL A 62 -10.17 14.06 -1.52
C VAL A 62 -8.80 14.11 -2.19
N LEU A 63 -8.50 13.22 -3.14
CA LEU A 63 -7.22 13.20 -3.84
C LEU A 63 -7.06 14.44 -4.72
N SER A 64 -5.89 15.07 -4.71
CA SER A 64 -5.55 16.18 -5.60
C SER A 64 -5.47 15.73 -7.07
N ASP A 65 -5.52 16.67 -8.01
CA ASP A 65 -5.57 16.32 -9.44
C ASP A 65 -4.27 15.70 -9.94
N ASP A 66 -3.14 16.03 -9.32
CA ASP A 66 -1.82 15.45 -9.53
C ASP A 66 -1.41 14.47 -8.41
N GLY A 67 -2.37 14.05 -7.59
CA GLY A 67 -2.18 13.10 -6.52
C GLY A 67 -2.04 11.65 -7.00
N SER A 68 -1.49 10.81 -6.14
CA SER A 68 -1.33 9.36 -6.34
C SER A 68 -2.05 8.54 -5.28
N LEU A 69 -2.75 7.51 -5.72
CA LEU A 69 -3.29 6.45 -4.88
C LEU A 69 -2.49 5.17 -5.15
N PHE A 70 -1.81 4.66 -4.12
CA PHE A 70 -1.17 3.35 -4.13
C PHE A 70 -2.06 2.37 -3.35
N LEU A 71 -2.78 1.54 -4.10
CA LEU A 71 -3.73 0.57 -3.58
C LEU A 71 -3.07 -0.81 -3.51
N ASN A 72 -2.75 -1.27 -2.30
CA ASN A 72 -2.23 -2.61 -2.08
C ASN A 72 -3.39 -3.60 -2.02
N LEU A 73 -3.34 -4.62 -2.86
CA LEU A 73 -4.33 -5.69 -2.90
C LEU A 73 -3.64 -7.04 -3.03
N GLY A 74 -4.03 -7.96 -2.16
CA GLY A 74 -3.69 -9.37 -2.24
C GLY A 74 -4.86 -10.21 -2.73
N SER A 75 -4.58 -11.50 -2.86
CA SER A 75 -5.57 -12.54 -3.15
C SER A 75 -5.23 -13.79 -2.35
N LYS A 76 -6.07 -14.81 -2.44
CA LYS A 76 -5.71 -16.16 -1.98
C LYS A 76 -5.89 -17.15 -3.14
N PRO A 77 -5.19 -18.30 -3.11
CA PRO A 77 -5.27 -19.26 -4.21
C PRO A 77 -6.68 -19.74 -4.54
N THR A 78 -7.58 -19.72 -3.55
CA THR A 78 -9.00 -20.09 -3.73
C THR A 78 -9.88 -18.95 -4.21
N ASP A 79 -9.40 -17.71 -4.20
CA ASP A 79 -10.08 -16.52 -4.70
C ASP A 79 -9.07 -15.57 -5.37
N PRO A 80 -8.54 -15.93 -6.54
CA PRO A 80 -7.53 -15.13 -7.23
C PRO A 80 -8.11 -13.88 -7.91
N TRP A 81 -9.43 -13.78 -8.07
CA TRP A 81 -10.08 -12.68 -8.76
C TRP A 81 -10.31 -11.45 -7.90
N VAL A 82 -10.29 -11.57 -6.57
CA VAL A 82 -10.67 -10.47 -5.67
C VAL A 82 -9.91 -9.17 -5.94
N ALA A 83 -8.60 -9.21 -6.15
CA ALA A 83 -7.80 -8.01 -6.42
C ALA A 83 -8.22 -7.32 -7.73
N TYR A 84 -8.57 -8.09 -8.76
CA TYR A 84 -9.03 -7.58 -10.04
C TYR A 84 -10.48 -7.05 -9.97
N ASP A 85 -11.36 -7.71 -9.21
CA ASP A 85 -12.72 -7.24 -8.97
C ASP A 85 -12.71 -5.87 -8.28
N VAL A 86 -11.88 -5.70 -7.24
CA VAL A 86 -11.69 -4.41 -6.57
C VAL A 86 -11.11 -3.39 -7.53
N LEU A 87 -10.05 -3.71 -8.27
CA LEU A 87 -9.46 -2.79 -9.25
C LEU A 87 -10.49 -2.32 -10.29
N ASN A 88 -11.38 -3.20 -10.73
CA ASN A 88 -12.45 -2.84 -11.68
C ASN A 88 -13.45 -1.84 -11.07
N VAL A 89 -13.67 -1.85 -9.75
CA VAL A 89 -14.49 -0.84 -9.07
C VAL A 89 -13.86 0.55 -9.16
N PHE A 90 -12.52 0.65 -9.07
CA PHE A 90 -11.78 1.92 -9.16
C PHE A 90 -11.67 2.46 -10.59
N ARG A 91 -11.76 1.61 -11.60
CA ARG A 91 -11.54 1.95 -13.02
C ARG A 91 -12.36 3.11 -13.57
N PRO A 92 -13.63 3.35 -13.17
CA PRO A 92 -14.40 4.51 -13.63
C PRO A 92 -13.86 5.87 -13.13
N MET A 93 -13.23 5.90 -11.96
CA MET A 93 -12.76 7.10 -11.27
C MET A 93 -11.28 7.38 -11.49
N PHE A 94 -10.48 6.34 -11.71
CA PHE A 94 -9.03 6.43 -11.80
C PHE A 94 -8.47 5.79 -13.06
N LYS A 95 -7.28 6.24 -13.45
CA LYS A 95 -6.44 5.60 -14.47
C LYS A 95 -5.37 4.77 -13.78
N LEU A 96 -5.21 3.52 -14.19
CA LEU A 96 -4.08 2.70 -13.77
C LEU A 96 -2.82 3.22 -14.48
N GLN A 97 -1.97 3.93 -13.74
CA GLN A 97 -0.76 4.53 -14.31
C GLN A 97 0.43 3.56 -14.25
N ASN A 98 0.62 2.87 -13.11
CA ASN A 98 1.63 1.83 -12.96
C ASN A 98 1.08 0.67 -12.15
N GLN A 99 1.67 -0.50 -12.36
CA GLN A 99 1.45 -1.66 -11.53
C GLN A 99 2.79 -2.08 -10.93
N PHE A 100 2.85 -2.09 -9.60
CA PHE A 100 3.99 -2.62 -8.86
C PHE A 100 3.61 -3.97 -8.26
N VAL A 101 4.63 -4.77 -7.99
CA VAL A 101 4.51 -6.07 -7.30
C VAL A 101 5.35 -6.00 -6.04
N TRP A 102 4.71 -6.19 -4.89
CA TRP A 102 5.37 -6.37 -3.63
C TRP A 102 5.65 -7.85 -3.41
N VAL A 103 6.91 -8.23 -3.55
CA VAL A 103 7.38 -9.60 -3.29
C VAL A 103 7.69 -9.73 -1.80
N LYS A 104 6.99 -10.66 -1.13
CA LYS A 104 7.13 -10.96 0.31
C LYS A 104 8.16 -12.05 0.57
N SER A 105 8.26 -13.00 -0.37
CA SER A 105 9.17 -14.13 -0.32
C SER A 105 9.62 -14.48 -1.74
N ILE A 106 10.86 -14.88 -1.91
CA ILE A 106 11.40 -15.25 -3.23
C ILE A 106 12.45 -16.34 -3.10
N SER A 107 12.42 -17.28 -4.04
CA SER A 107 13.50 -18.24 -4.27
C SER A 107 14.08 -18.00 -5.65
N VAL A 108 15.41 -17.90 -5.73
CA VAL A 108 16.14 -17.69 -6.97
C VAL A 108 17.14 -18.83 -7.15
N ASP A 109 17.04 -19.53 -8.26
CA ASP A 109 17.90 -20.66 -8.57
C ASP A 109 19.39 -20.28 -8.53
N GLY A 110 20.17 -21.07 -7.80
CA GLY A 110 21.61 -20.83 -7.61
C GLY A 110 21.96 -19.68 -6.66
N ALA A 111 20.99 -18.91 -6.15
CA ALA A 111 21.23 -17.77 -5.27
C ALA A 111 20.65 -17.94 -3.86
N GLY A 112 19.52 -18.63 -3.69
CA GLY A 112 18.91 -18.92 -2.39
C GLY A 112 17.45 -18.51 -2.27
N SER A 113 16.94 -18.53 -1.02
CA SER A 113 15.56 -18.16 -0.69
C SER A 113 15.54 -17.09 0.40
N TRP A 114 14.65 -16.13 0.25
CA TRP A 114 14.46 -15.01 1.18
C TRP A 114 12.98 -14.83 1.52
N GLY A 115 12.71 -14.29 2.70
CA GLY A 115 11.37 -14.10 3.23
C GLY A 115 10.86 -15.33 3.97
N HIS A 116 9.58 -15.32 4.31
CA HIS A 116 8.94 -16.36 5.10
C HIS A 116 7.99 -17.19 4.23
N TYR A 117 8.16 -18.51 4.24
CA TYR A 117 7.29 -19.47 3.53
C TYR A 117 6.43 -20.23 4.52
N LYS A 118 5.11 -19.95 4.50
CA LYS A 118 4.16 -20.74 5.26
C LYS A 118 3.95 -22.08 4.54
N PRO A 119 4.05 -23.24 5.22
CA PRO A 119 3.74 -24.52 4.61
C PRO A 119 2.32 -24.54 4.03
N LEU A 120 2.21 -24.97 2.76
CA LEU A 120 0.94 -25.10 2.06
C LEU A 120 0.62 -26.57 1.84
N ASN A 121 -0.39 -27.09 2.53
CA ASN A 121 -0.88 -28.46 2.32
C ASN A 121 -1.91 -28.46 1.17
N SER A 122 -1.44 -28.39 -0.05
CA SER A 122 -2.29 -28.39 -1.25
C SER A 122 -1.59 -29.10 -2.40
N LYS A 123 -2.37 -29.85 -3.21
CA LYS A 123 -1.92 -30.43 -4.48
C LYS A 123 -2.24 -29.54 -5.69
N ARG A 124 -2.97 -28.44 -5.50
CA ARG A 124 -3.47 -27.57 -6.57
C ARG A 124 -2.84 -26.20 -6.61
N PHE A 125 -2.42 -25.69 -5.45
CA PHE A 125 -2.00 -24.31 -5.28
C PHE A 125 -0.53 -24.25 -4.89
N VAL A 126 0.12 -23.16 -5.28
CA VAL A 126 1.45 -22.75 -4.82
C VAL A 126 1.31 -21.63 -3.79
N ASN A 127 2.38 -21.32 -3.06
CA ASN A 127 2.38 -20.23 -2.09
C ASN A 127 2.24 -18.87 -2.79
N ASP A 128 1.38 -18.01 -2.24
CA ASP A 128 1.32 -16.60 -2.62
C ASP A 128 2.50 -15.86 -1.99
N CYS A 129 3.44 -15.48 -2.83
CA CYS A 129 4.68 -14.83 -2.42
C CYS A 129 4.70 -13.32 -2.68
N TRP A 130 3.62 -12.76 -3.22
CA TRP A 130 3.56 -11.36 -3.60
C TRP A 130 2.13 -10.78 -3.54
N GLU A 131 2.04 -9.45 -3.59
CA GLU A 131 0.78 -8.71 -3.71
C GLU A 131 0.92 -7.60 -4.75
N PHE A 132 -0.21 -7.12 -5.26
CA PHE A 132 -0.26 -5.96 -6.15
C PHE A 132 -0.16 -4.66 -5.35
N ILE A 133 0.50 -3.66 -5.95
CA ILE A 133 0.34 -2.25 -5.59
C ILE A 133 -0.08 -1.54 -6.86
N PHE A 134 -1.37 -1.24 -6.98
CA PHE A 134 -1.89 -0.51 -8.12
C PHE A 134 -1.69 0.98 -7.90
N HIS A 135 -0.90 1.62 -8.75
CA HIS A 135 -0.73 3.07 -8.75
C HIS A 135 -1.80 3.69 -9.64
N LEU A 136 -2.76 4.29 -8.99
CA LEU A 136 -3.94 4.89 -9.58
C LEU A 136 -3.82 6.42 -9.48
N THR A 137 -4.21 7.12 -10.53
CA THR A 137 -4.24 8.59 -10.60
C THR A 137 -5.47 9.04 -11.36
N LYS A 138 -5.88 10.31 -11.21
CA LYS A 138 -7.02 10.84 -11.97
C LYS A 138 -6.72 10.95 -13.46
N THR A 139 -5.49 11.29 -13.83
CA THR A 139 -5.09 11.62 -15.20
C THR A 139 -4.38 10.48 -15.95
N GLY A 140 -3.69 9.59 -15.24
CA GLY A 140 -2.79 8.58 -15.83
C GLY A 140 -1.41 9.13 -16.21
N SER A 141 -1.08 10.37 -15.85
CA SER A 141 0.13 11.08 -16.29
C SER A 141 0.81 11.90 -15.17
N VAL A 142 0.57 11.53 -13.90
CA VAL A 142 1.21 12.18 -12.76
C VAL A 142 2.72 11.93 -12.79
N PRO A 143 3.57 12.98 -12.72
CA PRO A 143 5.02 12.80 -12.67
C PRO A 143 5.44 11.97 -11.44
N LEU A 144 6.51 11.18 -11.59
CA LEU A 144 7.07 10.36 -10.52
C LEU A 144 8.56 10.62 -10.37
N ASP A 145 9.06 10.56 -9.13
CA ASP A 145 10.50 10.47 -8.89
C ASP A 145 10.97 9.01 -9.05
N ARG A 146 11.27 8.65 -10.30
CA ARG A 146 11.70 7.29 -10.66
C ARG A 146 13.06 6.90 -10.07
N LEU A 147 13.85 7.88 -9.64
CA LEU A 147 15.19 7.67 -9.09
C LEU A 147 15.22 7.73 -7.56
N ALA A 148 14.13 8.12 -6.89
CA ALA A 148 14.05 8.10 -5.42
C ALA A 148 14.35 6.71 -4.81
N LEU A 149 14.04 5.64 -5.55
CA LEU A 149 14.39 4.26 -5.21
C LEU A 149 15.48 3.71 -6.12
N GLY A 150 16.29 4.57 -6.70
CA GLY A 150 17.30 4.21 -7.69
C GLY A 150 18.32 3.19 -7.16
N VAL A 151 18.83 2.38 -8.07
CA VAL A 151 19.89 1.41 -7.81
C VAL A 151 21.05 1.63 -8.78
N PRO A 152 22.27 1.30 -8.41
CA PRO A 152 23.41 1.44 -9.31
C PRO A 152 23.27 0.49 -10.51
N TYR A 153 23.89 0.84 -11.62
CA TYR A 153 24.03 -0.07 -12.76
C TYR A 153 24.93 -1.25 -12.38
N ALA A 154 24.53 -2.46 -12.76
CA ALA A 154 25.36 -3.65 -12.60
C ALA A 154 26.59 -3.58 -13.53
N ASP A 155 26.38 -3.17 -14.78
CA ASP A 155 27.43 -2.90 -15.74
C ASP A 155 27.69 -1.39 -15.82
N LYS A 156 28.84 -0.95 -15.29
CA LYS A 156 29.25 0.45 -15.22
C LYS A 156 29.51 1.09 -16.58
N THR A 157 29.75 0.33 -17.64
CA THR A 157 29.89 0.83 -18.99
C THR A 157 28.59 1.47 -19.51
N ASN A 158 27.43 1.08 -18.96
CA ASN A 158 26.15 1.68 -19.30
C ASN A 158 26.03 3.15 -18.86
N VAL A 159 26.77 3.58 -17.82
CA VAL A 159 26.77 4.97 -17.37
C VAL A 159 27.36 5.91 -18.42
N GLN A 160 28.32 5.41 -19.22
CA GLN A 160 28.98 6.18 -20.28
C GLN A 160 28.32 6.05 -21.65
N ARG A 161 27.49 5.00 -21.85
CA ARG A 161 26.93 4.61 -23.15
C ARG A 161 25.67 5.39 -23.51
N TRP A 162 24.93 5.94 -22.53
CA TRP A 162 23.64 6.58 -22.75
C TRP A 162 23.73 8.08 -22.50
N ASP A 163 23.45 8.88 -23.52
CA ASP A 163 23.31 10.33 -23.39
C ASP A 163 22.21 10.66 -22.36
N GLY A 164 22.53 11.49 -21.37
CA GLY A 164 21.61 11.92 -20.32
C GLY A 164 21.70 11.14 -19.02
N VAL A 165 22.48 10.05 -18.90
CA VAL A 165 22.80 9.42 -17.62
C VAL A 165 23.88 10.25 -16.91
N LYS A 166 23.47 11.02 -15.90
CA LYS A 166 24.38 11.93 -15.15
C LYS A 166 25.00 11.27 -13.90
N ALA A 167 24.54 10.09 -13.50
CA ALA A 167 24.98 9.41 -12.29
C ALA A 167 24.86 7.89 -12.44
N ASP A 168 25.58 7.12 -11.61
CA ASP A 168 25.47 5.66 -11.53
C ASP A 168 24.19 5.24 -10.80
N VAL A 169 23.05 5.71 -11.29
CA VAL A 169 21.72 5.43 -10.74
C VAL A 169 20.71 5.18 -11.86
N ARG A 170 20.01 4.07 -11.80
CA ARG A 170 18.89 3.74 -12.68
C ARG A 170 17.62 3.48 -11.90
N CYS A 171 16.47 3.60 -12.55
CA CYS A 171 15.21 3.20 -11.99
C CYS A 171 15.26 1.72 -11.53
N ARG A 172 14.82 1.45 -10.29
CA ARG A 172 14.76 0.11 -9.72
C ARG A 172 13.80 -0.81 -10.49
N GLY A 173 12.75 -0.24 -11.07
CA GLY A 173 11.64 -1.00 -11.67
C GLY A 173 10.47 -1.16 -10.71
N ASN A 174 9.49 -1.96 -11.14
CA ASN A 174 8.21 -2.12 -10.48
C ASN A 174 8.05 -3.44 -9.69
N VAL A 175 9.14 -4.14 -9.41
CA VAL A 175 9.14 -5.33 -8.54
C VAL A 175 9.96 -5.00 -7.30
N TRP A 176 9.30 -5.01 -6.13
CA TRP A 176 9.91 -4.63 -4.86
C TRP A 176 9.94 -5.82 -3.92
N PHE A 177 11.12 -6.30 -3.59
CA PHE A 177 11.31 -7.29 -2.54
C PHE A 177 11.40 -6.58 -1.18
N ILE A 178 10.37 -6.76 -0.36
CA ILE A 178 10.28 -6.22 0.99
C ILE A 178 9.74 -7.35 1.88
N PRO A 179 10.62 -8.11 2.56
CA PRO A 179 10.18 -9.21 3.40
C PRO A 179 9.39 -8.69 4.61
N TYR A 180 8.47 -9.52 5.10
CA TYR A 180 7.91 -9.29 6.43
C TYR A 180 9.00 -9.43 7.48
N GLU A 181 8.93 -8.61 8.51
CA GLU A 181 9.76 -8.80 9.69
C GLU A 181 9.39 -10.14 10.36
N THR A 182 10.41 -10.88 10.77
CA THR A 182 10.21 -12.14 11.50
C THR A 182 9.73 -11.82 12.90
N ILE A 183 8.53 -12.28 13.25
CA ILE A 183 7.92 -12.14 14.57
C ILE A 183 8.01 -13.47 15.33
N SER A 184 8.52 -13.43 16.54
CA SER A 184 8.62 -14.59 17.42
C SER A 184 7.35 -14.85 18.21
N ASN A 185 6.55 -13.81 18.48
CA ASN A 185 5.29 -13.90 19.20
C ASN A 185 4.21 -13.03 18.53
N ARG A 186 3.30 -13.68 17.78
CA ARG A 186 2.27 -13.00 17.01
C ARG A 186 1.31 -12.17 17.88
N ALA A 187 0.94 -12.66 19.05
CA ALA A 187 0.02 -11.97 19.93
C ALA A 187 0.60 -10.67 20.53
N LYS A 188 1.92 -10.63 20.73
CA LYS A 188 2.63 -9.48 21.31
C LYS A 188 3.17 -8.53 20.23
N ASP A 189 3.73 -9.10 19.16
CA ASP A 189 4.49 -8.32 18.18
C ASP A 189 3.61 -7.89 16.99
N ARG A 190 2.42 -8.48 16.83
CA ARG A 190 1.51 -8.20 15.72
C ARG A 190 0.05 -8.51 16.09
N PRO A 191 -0.60 -7.68 16.91
CA PRO A 191 -2.00 -7.87 17.30
C PRO A 191 -2.97 -7.74 16.10
N HIS A 192 -2.64 -6.91 15.10
CA HIS A 192 -3.43 -6.78 13.88
C HIS A 192 -3.12 -7.92 12.89
N PRO A 193 -4.14 -8.59 12.35
CA PRO A 193 -3.96 -9.78 11.50
C PRO A 193 -3.33 -9.51 10.14
N ALA A 194 -3.49 -8.30 9.60
CA ALA A 194 -2.99 -7.91 8.28
C ALA A 194 -2.37 -6.50 8.31
N THR A 195 -1.05 -6.41 8.20
CA THR A 195 -0.32 -5.13 8.12
C THR A 195 0.71 -5.20 7.00
N PHE A 196 0.91 -4.13 6.28
CA PHE A 196 2.03 -4.01 5.36
C PHE A 196 3.24 -3.33 6.05
N PRO A 197 4.47 -3.58 5.59
CA PRO A 197 5.66 -2.99 6.20
C PRO A 197 5.79 -1.50 5.90
N GLU A 198 6.33 -0.72 6.84
CA GLU A 198 6.62 0.71 6.65
C GLU A 198 7.47 0.99 5.39
N GLY A 199 8.40 0.09 5.07
CA GLY A 199 9.24 0.20 3.88
C GLY A 199 8.47 0.25 2.57
N LEU A 200 7.31 -0.43 2.49
CA LEU A 200 6.43 -0.38 1.33
C LEU A 200 5.83 1.01 1.17
N VAL A 201 5.29 1.57 2.25
CA VAL A 201 4.72 2.92 2.26
C VAL A 201 5.77 3.98 1.93
N LYS A 202 6.95 3.90 2.56
CA LYS A 202 8.07 4.80 2.26
C LYS A 202 8.46 4.76 0.78
N ASN A 203 8.43 3.58 0.16
CA ASN A 203 8.69 3.46 -1.27
C ASN A 203 7.61 4.15 -2.13
N CYS A 204 6.33 3.98 -1.80
CA CYS A 204 5.22 4.65 -2.49
C CYS A 204 5.34 6.18 -2.40
N LEU A 205 5.53 6.71 -1.18
CA LEU A 205 5.68 8.14 -0.94
C LEU A 205 6.90 8.73 -1.68
N ARG A 206 8.04 8.05 -1.66
CA ARG A 206 9.25 8.47 -2.37
C ARG A 206 9.08 8.45 -3.88
N VAL A 207 8.41 7.44 -4.43
CA VAL A 207 8.16 7.35 -5.88
C VAL A 207 7.21 8.45 -6.34
N HIS A 208 6.21 8.83 -5.55
CA HIS A 208 5.39 10.02 -5.85
C HIS A 208 6.25 11.29 -5.85
N GLY A 209 7.23 11.39 -4.96
CA GLY A 209 8.09 12.58 -4.72
C GLY A 209 7.70 13.25 -3.41
N THR A 210 8.52 13.07 -2.38
CA THR A 210 8.23 13.53 -1.01
C THR A 210 8.09 15.06 -0.89
N ASP A 211 8.77 15.81 -1.76
CA ASP A 211 8.69 17.27 -1.86
C ASP A 211 7.35 17.79 -2.39
N ARG A 212 6.53 16.93 -3.01
CA ARG A 212 5.20 17.25 -3.55
C ARG A 212 4.06 16.79 -2.67
N ILE A 213 4.34 16.14 -1.54
CA ILE A 213 3.33 15.66 -0.60
C ILE A 213 3.25 16.61 0.58
N ARG A 214 2.18 17.39 0.68
CA ARG A 214 1.80 18.16 1.87
C ARG A 214 1.04 17.29 2.85
N LEU A 215 0.06 16.50 2.34
CA LEU A 215 -0.77 15.60 3.13
C LEU A 215 -0.85 14.22 2.49
N ALA A 216 -0.44 13.20 3.25
CA ALA A 216 -0.68 11.79 2.93
C ALA A 216 -1.88 11.26 3.72
N MET A 217 -2.54 10.22 3.21
CA MET A 217 -3.70 9.60 3.84
C MET A 217 -3.67 8.08 3.77
N ASP A 218 -4.20 7.43 4.81
CA ASP A 218 -4.60 6.02 4.80
C ASP A 218 -6.00 5.87 5.42
N PRO A 219 -7.04 5.53 4.62
CA PRO A 219 -8.38 5.30 5.14
C PRO A 219 -8.56 3.98 5.90
N PHE A 220 -7.56 3.09 5.89
CA PHE A 220 -7.56 1.81 6.61
C PHE A 220 -6.29 1.65 7.43
N LEU A 221 -6.15 2.54 8.43
CA LEU A 221 -4.89 2.79 9.14
C LEU A 221 -4.33 1.57 9.87
N GLY A 222 -5.19 0.72 10.44
CA GLY A 222 -4.76 -0.39 11.31
C GLY A 222 -3.88 0.11 12.46
N LEU A 223 -2.70 -0.48 12.60
CA LEU A 223 -1.72 -0.12 13.63
C LEU A 223 -0.80 1.05 13.26
N GLY A 224 -1.12 1.81 12.20
CA GLY A 224 -0.42 3.05 11.88
C GLY A 224 0.91 2.90 11.13
N SER A 225 1.15 1.80 10.41
CA SER A 225 2.38 1.64 9.61
C SER A 225 2.56 2.75 8.57
N SER A 226 1.46 3.18 7.94
CA SER A 226 1.44 4.28 6.97
C SER A 226 1.73 5.63 7.62
N ALA A 227 1.13 5.89 8.78
CA ALA A 227 1.37 7.11 9.56
C ALA A 227 2.85 7.20 10.00
N LYS A 228 3.41 6.09 10.51
CA LYS A 228 4.82 6.05 10.92
C LYS A 228 5.78 6.25 9.75
N ALA A 229 5.44 5.72 8.59
CA ALA A 229 6.23 5.93 7.37
C ALA A 229 6.22 7.41 6.93
N ALA A 230 5.05 8.07 6.98
CA ALA A 230 4.88 9.49 6.65
C ALA A 230 5.63 10.38 7.66
N GLU A 231 5.45 10.14 8.97
CA GLU A 231 6.17 10.83 10.04
C GLU A 231 7.69 10.76 9.83
N GLY A 232 8.23 9.57 9.57
CA GLY A 232 9.66 9.36 9.33
C GLY A 232 10.20 10.03 8.05
N LEU A 233 9.32 10.55 7.19
CA LEU A 233 9.65 11.34 6.00
C LEU A 233 9.31 12.83 6.17
N GLY A 234 8.79 13.25 7.33
CA GLY A 234 8.39 14.63 7.60
C GLY A 234 7.15 15.08 6.84
N ILE A 235 6.27 14.15 6.46
CA ILE A 235 5.04 14.39 5.69
C ILE A 235 3.86 14.45 6.66
N ASP A 236 2.98 15.44 6.49
CA ASP A 236 1.72 15.51 7.22
C ASP A 236 0.80 14.34 6.83
N PHE A 237 0.07 13.82 7.80
CA PHE A 237 -0.68 12.59 7.61
C PHE A 237 -2.04 12.62 8.29
N VAL A 238 -3.04 12.03 7.63
CA VAL A 238 -4.36 11.74 8.21
C VAL A 238 -4.71 10.27 8.00
N GLY A 239 -5.21 9.62 9.04
CA GLY A 239 -5.63 8.22 8.98
C GLY A 239 -6.92 7.94 9.71
N PHE A 240 -7.68 6.95 9.21
CA PHE A 240 -8.94 6.51 9.79
C PHE A 240 -8.85 5.05 10.17
N GLU A 241 -9.37 4.71 11.35
CA GLU A 241 -9.44 3.35 11.86
C GLU A 241 -10.76 3.16 12.60
N ILE A 242 -11.52 2.15 12.21
CA ILE A 242 -12.84 1.88 12.79
C ILE A 242 -12.74 1.18 14.13
N ASP A 243 -11.70 0.34 14.34
CA ASP A 243 -11.47 -0.35 15.60
C ASP A 243 -10.81 0.58 16.62
N PRO A 244 -11.47 0.85 17.78
CA PRO A 244 -10.93 1.75 18.79
C PRO A 244 -9.63 1.22 19.42
N ASN A 245 -9.42 -0.09 19.48
CA ASN A 245 -8.21 -0.67 20.07
C ASN A 245 -7.02 -0.46 19.13
N TYR A 246 -7.19 -0.75 17.82
CA TYR A 246 -6.15 -0.50 16.82
C TYR A 246 -5.84 1.00 16.70
N CYS A 247 -6.88 1.85 16.75
CA CYS A 247 -6.70 3.30 16.76
C CYS A 247 -5.88 3.78 17.97
N SER A 248 -6.19 3.27 19.19
CA SER A 248 -5.44 3.59 20.40
C SER A 248 -3.98 3.14 20.30
N GLU A 249 -3.75 1.91 19.85
CA GLU A 249 -2.40 1.38 19.68
C GLU A 249 -1.60 2.16 18.63
N ALA A 250 -2.23 2.55 17.53
CA ALA A 250 -1.59 3.39 16.51
C ALA A 250 -1.16 4.75 17.09
N LYS A 251 -2.03 5.38 17.91
CA LYS A 251 -1.72 6.65 18.59
C LYS A 251 -0.55 6.49 19.59
N GLU A 252 -0.55 5.43 20.38
CA GLU A 252 0.55 5.14 21.32
C GLU A 252 1.88 4.95 20.61
N ARG A 253 1.89 4.22 19.48
CA ARG A 253 3.10 3.98 18.67
C ARG A 253 3.68 5.25 18.04
N LEU A 254 2.86 6.27 17.83
CA LEU A 254 3.22 7.54 17.21
C LEU A 254 3.33 8.70 18.22
N ASN A 255 3.02 8.45 19.50
CA ASN A 255 3.00 9.45 20.55
C ASN A 255 2.07 10.66 20.24
N VAL A 256 0.87 10.41 19.67
CA VAL A 256 -0.14 11.42 19.30
C VAL A 256 -1.50 11.15 19.94
#